data_0ae2d6df5093f64ec3f80ed9d07f89e9
#
_entry.id   0ae2d6df5093f64ec3f80ed9d07f89e9
#
_cell.length_a   1.000
_cell.length_b   1.000
_cell.length_c   1.000
_cell.angle_alpha   90.00
_cell.angle_beta   90.00
_cell.angle_gamma   90.00
#
_symmetry.space_group_name_H-M   'P 1'
#
loop_
_entity.id
_entity.type
_entity.pdbx_description
1 polymer ?
#
loop_
_entity_poly.entity_id
_entity_poly.type
_entity_poly.pdbx_seq_one_letter_code
_entity_poly.pdbx_strand_id
1 'polypeptide(L)'
;MFLRVGGVPHHVVVEGAGPVVVLSAGLGMSWFDWDPVVPLLAPHHTVVRFDRPGHGLSGPALVPPSAAGEAHRIAGILDALGAAGPATVVGHSIAGFHAEAFARLYPARAAGLVLVDSSVEEHARPPAAAGLRLALARALGSALCAAGAPAALGPAARRATVRMSRTGGGDPAQRELVRGCYRTSRVLRGMVLENARYHAVAAELLCLRREFALSAGRRVVLAGGAGGARWVARQQGLAGALGAAFLLAEGAGHLVMLDAPARTAEAISPTPPLPETRRG
;
A
#
# COMPACT_ATOMS: atom_id res chain seq x y z
N MET A 1 -9.85 -6.67 13.84
CA MET A 1 -9.19 -6.73 15.18
C MET A 1 -8.19 -5.59 15.33
N PHE A 2 -7.66 -5.39 16.57
CA PHE A 2 -6.58 -4.44 16.79
C PHE A 2 -5.36 -5.16 17.35
N LEU A 3 -4.20 -4.93 16.74
CA LEU A 3 -2.90 -5.45 17.18
C LEU A 3 -2.00 -4.29 17.60
N ARG A 4 -1.26 -4.44 18.68
CA ARG A 4 -0.31 -3.41 19.15
C ARG A 4 1.09 -3.71 18.61
N VAL A 5 1.55 -2.86 17.69
CA VAL A 5 2.89 -2.98 17.08
C VAL A 5 3.61 -1.64 17.25
N GLY A 6 4.82 -1.65 17.81
CA GLY A 6 5.60 -0.44 18.08
C GLY A 6 4.86 0.60 18.94
N GLY A 7 4.06 0.13 19.91
CA GLY A 7 3.26 1.00 20.77
C GLY A 7 1.96 1.55 20.16
N VAL A 8 1.72 1.35 18.85
CA VAL A 8 0.53 1.84 18.15
C VAL A 8 -0.48 0.71 17.97
N PRO A 9 -1.80 0.92 18.28
CA PRO A 9 -2.84 -0.02 17.91
C PRO A 9 -3.10 0.05 16.39
N HIS A 10 -2.92 -1.08 15.71
CA HIS A 10 -3.18 -1.23 14.27
C HIS A 10 -4.50 -1.94 14.06
N HIS A 11 -5.34 -1.35 13.23
CA HIS A 11 -6.49 -2.06 12.71
C HIS A 11 -6.03 -3.07 11.66
N VAL A 12 -6.39 -4.33 11.86
CA VAL A 12 -6.01 -5.45 11.00
C VAL A 12 -7.24 -6.28 10.71
N VAL A 13 -7.40 -6.68 9.46
CA VAL A 13 -8.44 -7.61 8.98
C VAL A 13 -7.73 -8.81 8.37
N VAL A 14 -8.14 -10.00 8.77
CA VAL A 14 -7.58 -11.28 8.29
C VAL A 14 -8.74 -12.13 7.78
N GLU A 15 -8.63 -12.61 6.55
CA GLU A 15 -9.66 -13.42 5.87
C GLU A 15 -9.00 -14.56 5.10
N GLY A 16 -9.73 -15.67 5.00
CA GLY A 16 -9.27 -16.85 4.28
C GLY A 16 -8.28 -17.71 5.04
N ALA A 17 -7.72 -18.69 4.34
CA ALA A 17 -6.71 -19.63 4.86
C ALA A 17 -5.73 -20.05 3.77
N GLY A 18 -4.48 -20.35 4.16
CA GLY A 18 -3.41 -20.75 3.23
C GLY A 18 -2.19 -19.84 3.35
N PRO A 19 -1.31 -19.79 2.33
CA PRO A 19 -0.15 -18.91 2.31
C PRO A 19 -0.52 -17.45 2.56
N VAL A 20 0.30 -16.75 3.34
CA VAL A 20 -0.01 -15.37 3.77
C VAL A 20 0.25 -14.37 2.66
N VAL A 21 -0.72 -13.49 2.43
CA VAL A 21 -0.63 -12.31 1.57
C VAL A 21 -0.92 -11.07 2.39
N VAL A 22 -0.01 -10.11 2.43
CA VAL A 22 -0.15 -8.84 3.13
C VAL A 22 -0.44 -7.74 2.12
N LEU A 23 -1.55 -7.03 2.26
CA LEU A 23 -1.97 -5.95 1.38
C LEU A 23 -1.81 -4.59 2.09
N SER A 24 -0.93 -3.75 1.57
CA SER A 24 -0.67 -2.40 2.07
C SER A 24 -1.17 -1.35 1.08
N ALA A 25 -2.06 -0.48 1.54
CA ALA A 25 -2.72 0.54 0.73
C ALA A 25 -1.85 1.79 0.52
N GLY A 26 -2.15 2.61 -0.49
CA GLY A 26 -1.43 3.84 -0.84
C GLY A 26 -1.65 5.00 0.15
N LEU A 27 -1.08 6.17 -0.19
CA LEU A 27 -1.24 7.40 0.59
C LEU A 27 -2.73 7.76 0.75
N GLY A 28 -3.15 7.98 1.98
CA GLY A 28 -4.53 8.34 2.27
C GLY A 28 -5.56 7.25 1.99
N MET A 29 -5.12 6.02 1.74
CA MET A 29 -5.97 4.85 1.53
C MET A 29 -6.09 4.02 2.82
N SER A 30 -7.05 3.08 2.84
CA SER A 30 -7.36 2.23 3.99
C SER A 30 -7.49 0.76 3.58
N TRP A 31 -7.62 -0.14 4.56
CA TRP A 31 -7.75 -1.58 4.33
C TRP A 31 -8.88 -1.96 3.34
N PHE A 32 -10.00 -1.22 3.36
CA PHE A 32 -11.18 -1.53 2.54
C PHE A 32 -10.97 -1.19 1.05
N ASP A 33 -9.90 -0.48 0.68
CA ASP A 33 -9.58 -0.26 -0.73
C ASP A 33 -9.14 -1.53 -1.45
N TRP A 34 -8.91 -2.60 -0.69
CA TRP A 34 -8.63 -3.94 -1.20
C TRP A 34 -9.85 -4.85 -1.23
N ASP A 35 -11.04 -4.39 -0.76
CA ASP A 35 -12.25 -5.22 -0.69
C ASP A 35 -12.59 -5.96 -1.99
N PRO A 36 -12.46 -5.38 -3.21
CA PRO A 36 -12.75 -6.11 -4.44
C PRO A 36 -11.77 -7.25 -4.77
N VAL A 37 -10.57 -7.22 -4.21
CA VAL A 37 -9.53 -8.23 -4.46
C VAL A 37 -9.62 -9.39 -3.47
N VAL A 38 -10.08 -9.14 -2.25
CA VAL A 38 -10.10 -10.13 -1.17
C VAL A 38 -10.89 -11.38 -1.52
N PRO A 39 -12.12 -11.33 -2.05
CA PRO A 39 -12.88 -12.53 -2.41
C PRO A 39 -12.19 -13.43 -3.45
N LEU A 40 -11.27 -12.86 -4.23
CA LEU A 40 -10.51 -13.58 -5.24
C LEU A 40 -9.26 -14.27 -4.66
N LEU A 41 -8.78 -13.81 -3.51
CA LEU A 41 -7.59 -14.36 -2.84
C LEU A 41 -7.93 -15.26 -1.66
N ALA A 42 -8.92 -14.90 -0.86
CA ALA A 42 -9.27 -15.57 0.40
C ALA A 42 -9.60 -17.07 0.28
N PRO A 43 -10.11 -17.60 -0.85
CA PRO A 43 -10.31 -19.04 -1.02
C PRO A 43 -9.01 -19.86 -0.93
N HIS A 44 -7.84 -19.25 -1.20
CA HIS A 44 -6.57 -19.96 -1.29
C HIS A 44 -5.45 -19.30 -0.47
N HIS A 45 -5.72 -18.18 0.19
CA HIS A 45 -4.70 -17.40 0.93
C HIS A 45 -5.26 -16.88 2.24
N THR A 46 -4.38 -16.75 3.23
CA THR A 46 -4.63 -15.89 4.39
C THR A 46 -4.31 -14.45 4.01
N VAL A 47 -5.35 -13.68 3.77
CA VAL A 47 -5.23 -12.27 3.33
C VAL A 47 -5.21 -11.36 4.55
N VAL A 48 -4.10 -10.67 4.78
CA VAL A 48 -3.89 -9.71 5.86
C VAL A 48 -3.94 -8.30 5.29
N ARG A 49 -4.90 -7.51 5.73
CA ARG A 49 -5.03 -6.07 5.41
C ARG A 49 -4.89 -5.27 6.68
N PHE A 50 -4.21 -4.17 6.61
CA PHE A 50 -4.01 -3.31 7.78
C PHE A 50 -3.98 -1.83 7.42
N ASP A 51 -4.27 -1.00 8.42
CA ASP A 51 -4.09 0.44 8.34
C ASP A 51 -2.74 0.85 8.95
N ARG A 52 -2.01 1.68 8.23
CA ARG A 52 -0.80 2.30 8.77
C ARG A 52 -1.15 3.31 9.87
N PRO A 53 -0.21 3.68 10.76
CA PRO A 53 -0.45 4.70 11.78
C PRO A 53 -0.99 6.00 11.18
N GLY A 54 -2.04 6.52 11.79
CA GLY A 54 -2.71 7.71 11.31
C GLY A 54 -3.71 7.48 10.17
N HIS A 55 -3.82 6.26 9.63
CA HIS A 55 -4.76 5.94 8.55
C HIS A 55 -5.90 5.03 9.05
N GLY A 56 -6.98 4.97 8.28
CA GLY A 56 -8.13 4.12 8.54
C GLY A 56 -8.61 4.16 9.99
N LEU A 57 -8.59 3.03 10.69
CA LEU A 57 -8.95 2.91 12.10
C LEU A 57 -7.73 2.76 13.04
N SER A 58 -6.50 2.68 12.51
CA SER A 58 -5.28 2.56 13.31
C SER A 58 -5.03 3.80 14.17
N GLY A 59 -4.27 3.65 15.26
CA GLY A 59 -3.86 4.73 16.13
C GLY A 59 -3.01 5.80 15.43
N PRO A 60 -2.75 6.94 16.09
CA PRO A 60 -1.95 8.02 15.51
C PRO A 60 -0.49 7.57 15.29
N ALA A 61 0.17 8.17 14.29
CA ALA A 61 1.59 7.97 14.09
C ALA A 61 2.40 8.61 15.23
N LEU A 62 3.15 7.80 15.97
CA LEU A 62 4.03 8.25 17.05
C LEU A 62 5.35 8.80 16.50
N VAL A 63 5.80 8.24 15.38
CA VAL A 63 7.02 8.65 14.66
C VAL A 63 6.68 8.92 13.19
N PRO A 64 7.45 9.78 12.51
CA PRO A 64 7.28 9.99 11.07
C PRO A 64 7.49 8.68 10.29
N PRO A 65 6.71 8.41 9.22
CA PRO A 65 6.89 7.22 8.41
C PRO A 65 8.27 7.21 7.73
N SER A 66 8.83 6.00 7.61
CA SER A 66 10.08 5.70 6.91
C SER A 66 9.97 4.34 6.21
N ALA A 67 10.80 4.08 5.21
CA ALA A 67 10.76 2.81 4.47
C ALA A 67 11.04 1.62 5.41
N ALA A 68 12.09 1.70 6.22
CA ALA A 68 12.43 0.68 7.20
C ALA A 68 11.37 0.57 8.31
N GLY A 69 10.86 1.71 8.81
CA GLY A 69 9.84 1.72 9.86
C GLY A 69 8.56 0.98 9.44
N GLU A 70 8.12 1.17 8.19
CA GLU A 70 6.94 0.46 7.67
C GLU A 70 7.24 -1.03 7.38
N ALA A 71 8.47 -1.36 6.95
CA ALA A 71 8.91 -2.74 6.83
C ALA A 71 8.91 -3.47 8.19
N HIS A 72 9.44 -2.85 9.25
CA HIS A 72 9.38 -3.39 10.61
C HIS A 72 7.94 -3.54 11.11
N ARG A 73 7.05 -2.66 10.70
CA ARG A 73 5.63 -2.72 11.03
C ARG A 73 4.95 -3.94 10.40
N ILE A 74 5.22 -4.19 9.11
CA ILE A 74 4.71 -5.39 8.43
C ILE A 74 5.21 -6.64 9.17
N ALA A 75 6.50 -6.70 9.51
CA ALA A 75 7.06 -7.81 10.28
C ALA A 75 6.36 -7.97 11.64
N GLY A 76 6.19 -6.88 12.40
CA GLY A 76 5.52 -6.89 13.69
C GLY A 76 4.05 -7.28 13.65
N ILE A 77 3.33 -6.95 12.57
CA ILE A 77 1.94 -7.42 12.35
C ILE A 77 1.94 -8.94 12.13
N LEU A 78 2.83 -9.45 11.29
CA LEU A 78 2.97 -10.89 11.05
C LEU A 78 3.32 -11.65 12.33
N ASP A 79 4.23 -11.09 13.15
CA ASP A 79 4.60 -11.68 14.46
C ASP A 79 3.40 -11.70 15.41
N ALA A 80 2.66 -10.61 15.51
CA ALA A 80 1.50 -10.50 16.38
C ALA A 80 0.33 -11.42 15.94
N LEU A 81 0.30 -11.81 14.67
CA LEU A 81 -0.64 -12.80 14.13
C LEU A 81 -0.15 -14.24 14.29
N GLY A 82 1.08 -14.46 14.76
CA GLY A 82 1.70 -15.79 14.81
C GLY A 82 2.06 -16.34 13.41
N ALA A 83 2.12 -15.48 12.39
CA ALA A 83 2.46 -15.88 11.03
C ALA A 83 3.99 -16.01 10.88
N ALA A 84 4.52 -17.16 11.25
CA ALA A 84 5.96 -17.43 11.24
C ALA A 84 6.54 -17.69 9.84
N GLY A 85 5.70 -18.14 8.90
CA GLY A 85 6.10 -18.43 7.51
C GLY A 85 6.33 -17.19 6.66
N PRO A 86 6.95 -17.35 5.48
CA PRO A 86 7.14 -16.26 4.55
C PRO A 86 5.82 -15.82 3.92
N ALA A 87 5.68 -14.51 3.69
CA ALA A 87 4.47 -13.88 3.14
C ALA A 87 4.75 -13.21 1.79
N THR A 88 3.76 -13.21 0.89
CA THR A 88 3.76 -12.31 -0.27
C THR A 88 3.31 -10.92 0.20
N VAL A 89 4.17 -9.91 0.00
CA VAL A 89 3.83 -8.54 0.39
C VAL A 89 3.47 -7.73 -0.84
N VAL A 90 2.31 -7.10 -0.77
CA VAL A 90 1.72 -6.29 -1.85
C VAL A 90 1.67 -4.84 -1.42
N GLY A 91 2.24 -3.96 -2.22
CA GLY A 91 2.23 -2.52 -1.96
C GLY A 91 1.63 -1.74 -3.12
N HIS A 92 0.62 -0.92 -2.84
CA HIS A 92 0.05 0.02 -3.81
C HIS A 92 0.67 1.41 -3.64
N SER A 93 1.03 2.07 -4.75
CA SER A 93 1.54 3.45 -4.74
C SER A 93 2.73 3.60 -3.78
N ILE A 94 2.72 4.53 -2.82
CA ILE A 94 3.79 4.72 -1.82
C ILE A 94 4.07 3.45 -1.00
N ALA A 95 3.06 2.62 -0.76
CA ALA A 95 3.25 1.36 -0.04
C ALA A 95 4.09 0.34 -0.82
N GLY A 96 4.33 0.56 -2.10
CA GLY A 96 5.34 -0.18 -2.86
C GLY A 96 6.75 0.01 -2.29
N PHE A 97 7.10 1.23 -1.81
CA PHE A 97 8.36 1.46 -1.11
C PHE A 97 8.46 0.67 0.19
N HIS A 98 7.37 0.56 0.92
CA HIS A 98 7.30 -0.18 2.19
C HIS A 98 7.40 -1.70 1.98
N ALA A 99 6.69 -2.21 0.96
CA ALA A 99 6.72 -3.62 0.58
C ALA A 99 8.12 -4.04 0.07
N GLU A 100 8.76 -3.22 -0.75
CA GLU A 100 10.12 -3.47 -1.21
C GLU A 100 11.13 -3.42 -0.06
N ALA A 101 11.01 -2.44 0.85
CA ALA A 101 11.85 -2.36 2.04
C ALA A 101 11.69 -3.61 2.92
N PHE A 102 10.47 -4.14 3.09
CA PHE A 102 10.25 -5.40 3.79
C PHE A 102 10.97 -6.57 3.11
N ALA A 103 10.82 -6.71 1.80
CA ALA A 103 11.45 -7.80 1.06
C ALA A 103 12.99 -7.76 1.11
N ARG A 104 13.59 -6.57 1.32
CA ARG A 104 15.03 -6.39 1.48
C ARG A 104 15.50 -6.63 2.91
N LEU A 105 14.79 -6.09 3.90
CA LEU A 105 15.18 -6.18 5.31
C LEU A 105 14.83 -7.54 5.94
N TYR A 106 13.83 -8.22 5.39
CA TYR A 106 13.34 -9.52 5.88
C TYR A 106 13.32 -10.58 4.76
N PRO A 107 14.45 -10.87 4.09
CA PRO A 107 14.46 -11.74 2.90
C PRO A 107 13.94 -13.15 3.19
N ALA A 108 14.17 -13.70 4.38
CA ALA A 108 13.65 -15.01 4.78
C ALA A 108 12.14 -15.02 5.04
N ARG A 109 11.52 -13.85 5.23
CA ARG A 109 10.08 -13.69 5.47
C ARG A 109 9.30 -13.21 4.25
N ALA A 110 9.98 -12.94 3.14
CA ALA A 110 9.37 -12.50 1.89
C ALA A 110 9.29 -13.64 0.88
N ALA A 111 8.11 -14.27 0.76
CA ALA A 111 7.82 -15.27 -0.27
C ALA A 111 7.68 -14.63 -1.66
N GLY A 112 7.20 -13.38 -1.71
CA GLY A 112 7.01 -12.64 -2.94
C GLY A 112 6.82 -11.15 -2.69
N LEU A 113 7.04 -10.37 -3.75
CA LEU A 113 6.86 -8.91 -3.79
C LEU A 113 5.98 -8.56 -4.98
N VAL A 114 4.85 -7.90 -4.71
CA VAL A 114 3.96 -7.40 -5.76
C VAL A 114 3.78 -5.89 -5.59
N LEU A 115 4.14 -5.14 -6.61
CA LEU A 115 4.02 -3.69 -6.65
C LEU A 115 2.87 -3.33 -7.58
N VAL A 116 1.81 -2.73 -7.02
CA VAL A 116 0.61 -2.35 -7.75
C VAL A 116 0.62 -0.84 -7.99
N ASP A 117 0.83 -0.46 -9.23
CA ASP A 117 0.96 0.94 -9.68
C ASP A 117 1.82 1.77 -8.73
N SER A 118 2.96 1.20 -8.38
CA SER A 118 3.84 1.67 -7.32
C SER A 118 4.41 3.04 -7.64
N SER A 119 4.65 3.82 -6.60
CA SER A 119 5.52 5.00 -6.71
C SER A 119 6.89 4.60 -7.26
N VAL A 120 7.43 5.42 -8.16
CA VAL A 120 8.75 5.21 -8.78
C VAL A 120 9.58 6.48 -8.61
N GLU A 121 10.69 6.36 -7.88
CA GLU A 121 11.65 7.45 -7.69
C GLU A 121 13.06 6.91 -7.92
N GLU A 122 13.66 7.29 -9.05
CA GLU A 122 14.98 6.79 -9.47
C GLU A 122 16.13 7.59 -8.85
N HIS A 123 15.89 8.87 -8.57
CA HIS A 123 16.91 9.83 -8.14
C HIS A 123 16.50 10.58 -6.86
N ALA A 124 15.67 9.96 -6.03
CA ALA A 124 15.23 10.58 -4.78
C ALA A 124 16.43 10.93 -3.89
N ARG A 125 16.43 12.14 -3.37
CA ARG A 125 17.39 12.63 -2.39
C ARG A 125 16.67 13.02 -1.13
N PRO A 126 17.32 12.91 0.04
CA PRO A 126 16.75 13.46 1.26
C PRO A 126 16.40 14.95 1.02
N PRO A 127 15.18 15.37 1.35
CA PRO A 127 14.77 16.75 1.11
C PRO A 127 15.61 17.70 1.97
N ALA A 128 16.02 18.83 1.38
CA ALA A 128 16.61 19.92 2.14
C ALA A 128 15.64 20.39 3.23
N ALA A 129 16.16 20.79 4.39
CA ALA A 129 15.38 21.27 5.53
C ALA A 129 14.24 20.29 5.96
N ALA A 130 14.51 18.99 5.98
CA ALA A 130 13.53 17.95 6.28
C ALA A 130 12.79 18.21 7.61
N GLY A 131 13.49 18.72 8.62
CA GLY A 131 12.90 19.11 9.91
C GLY A 131 11.88 20.22 9.79
N LEU A 132 12.19 21.28 9.02
CA LEU A 132 11.27 22.40 8.79
C LEU A 132 10.05 21.96 8.00
N ARG A 133 10.22 21.16 6.93
CA ARG A 133 9.10 20.59 6.15
C ARG A 133 8.16 19.79 7.04
N LEU A 134 8.72 18.98 7.94
CA LEU A 134 7.96 18.19 8.90
C LEU A 134 7.21 19.06 9.90
N ALA A 135 7.85 20.12 10.43
CA ALA A 135 7.21 21.07 11.33
C ALA A 135 6.06 21.82 10.64
N LEU A 136 6.26 22.27 9.40
CA LEU A 136 5.23 22.91 8.59
C LEU A 136 4.06 21.96 8.30
N ALA A 137 4.34 20.71 7.96
CA ALA A 137 3.29 19.70 7.75
C ALA A 137 2.46 19.46 9.01
N ARG A 138 3.10 19.39 10.18
CA ARG A 138 2.40 19.26 11.47
C ARG A 138 1.56 20.49 11.79
N ALA A 139 2.10 21.68 11.58
CA ALA A 139 1.39 22.95 11.79
C ALA A 139 0.17 23.05 10.86
N LEU A 140 0.35 22.75 9.55
CA LEU A 140 -0.75 22.72 8.58
C LEU A 140 -1.83 21.71 8.98
N GLY A 141 -1.45 20.48 9.31
CA GLY A 141 -2.40 19.47 9.77
C GLY A 141 -3.16 19.89 11.02
N SER A 142 -2.49 20.58 11.95
CA SER A 142 -3.13 21.09 13.17
C SER A 142 -4.08 22.24 12.88
N ALA A 143 -3.71 23.19 12.02
CA ALA A 143 -4.56 24.30 11.60
C ALA A 143 -5.82 23.82 10.87
N LEU A 144 -5.67 22.90 9.92
CA LEU A 144 -6.82 22.31 9.21
C LEU A 144 -7.74 21.53 10.15
N CYS A 145 -7.20 20.83 11.14
CA CYS A 145 -7.99 20.14 12.15
C CYS A 145 -8.74 21.13 13.07
N ALA A 146 -8.08 22.21 13.50
CA ALA A 146 -8.71 23.24 14.30
C ALA A 146 -9.85 23.95 13.55
N ALA A 147 -9.69 24.12 12.24
CA ALA A 147 -10.73 24.66 11.36
C ALA A 147 -11.87 23.66 11.04
N GLY A 148 -11.86 22.46 11.59
CA GLY A 148 -12.90 21.45 11.37
C GLY A 148 -12.87 20.79 9.97
N ALA A 149 -11.82 21.02 9.18
CA ALA A 149 -11.72 20.54 7.81
C ALA A 149 -11.94 19.01 7.64
N PRO A 150 -11.43 18.12 8.51
CA PRO A 150 -11.69 16.69 8.38
C PRO A 150 -13.19 16.36 8.47
N ALA A 151 -13.89 16.93 9.43
CA ALA A 151 -15.30 16.66 9.64
C ALA A 151 -16.18 17.20 8.50
N ALA A 152 -15.83 18.37 7.97
CA ALA A 152 -16.59 19.02 6.90
C ALA A 152 -16.28 18.45 5.52
N LEU A 153 -15.01 18.22 5.18
CA LEU A 153 -14.55 17.98 3.82
C LEU A 153 -13.94 16.59 3.62
N GLY A 154 -13.45 15.93 4.69
CA GLY A 154 -12.67 14.69 4.57
C GLY A 154 -13.32 13.61 3.70
N PRO A 155 -14.59 13.21 3.94
CA PRO A 155 -15.25 12.20 3.13
C PRO A 155 -15.46 12.62 1.67
N ALA A 156 -15.73 13.90 1.41
CA ALA A 156 -15.89 14.43 0.06
C ALA A 156 -14.55 14.47 -0.70
N ALA A 157 -13.49 14.95 -0.02
CA ALA A 157 -12.14 14.94 -0.57
C ALA A 157 -11.67 13.52 -0.93
N ARG A 158 -11.90 12.54 -0.04
CA ARG A 158 -11.63 11.13 -0.32
C ARG A 158 -12.32 10.68 -1.61
N ARG A 159 -13.63 10.91 -1.75
CA ARG A 159 -14.40 10.49 -2.91
C ARG A 159 -13.93 11.17 -4.19
N ALA A 160 -13.61 12.46 -4.12
CA ALA A 160 -13.06 13.20 -5.26
C ALA A 160 -11.71 12.60 -5.69
N THR A 161 -10.80 12.33 -4.75
CA THR A 161 -9.50 11.71 -5.03
C THR A 161 -9.67 10.34 -5.68
N VAL A 162 -10.53 9.48 -5.14
CA VAL A 162 -10.78 8.15 -5.72
C VAL A 162 -11.34 8.26 -7.13
N ARG A 163 -12.33 9.14 -7.33
CA ARG A 163 -12.91 9.36 -8.66
C ARG A 163 -11.87 9.84 -9.70
N MET A 164 -10.96 10.72 -9.30
CA MET A 164 -9.90 11.21 -10.18
C MET A 164 -8.81 10.17 -10.47
N SER A 165 -8.63 9.22 -9.58
CA SER A 165 -7.58 8.20 -9.67
C SER A 165 -8.04 6.88 -10.32
N ARG A 166 -9.33 6.79 -10.67
CA ARG A 166 -9.96 5.63 -11.29
C ARG A 166 -10.50 5.94 -12.67
N THR A 167 -10.66 4.88 -13.46
CA THR A 167 -11.41 4.90 -14.72
C THR A 167 -12.82 4.33 -14.56
N GLY A 168 -13.02 3.44 -13.58
CA GLY A 168 -14.28 2.73 -13.32
C GLY A 168 -15.33 3.51 -12.51
N GLY A 169 -15.24 4.85 -12.41
CA GLY A 169 -16.26 5.67 -11.76
C GLY A 169 -15.96 6.10 -10.33
N GLY A 170 -16.99 6.20 -9.47
CA GLY A 170 -16.89 6.75 -8.13
C GLY A 170 -16.18 5.83 -7.11
N ASP A 171 -16.16 6.28 -5.84
CA ASP A 171 -15.63 5.52 -4.71
C ASP A 171 -16.59 4.36 -4.37
N PRO A 172 -16.17 3.09 -4.51
CA PRO A 172 -17.01 1.94 -4.21
C PRO A 172 -17.16 1.67 -2.70
N ALA A 173 -16.33 2.31 -1.87
CA ALA A 173 -16.33 2.10 -0.44
C ALA A 173 -17.65 2.51 0.22
N GLN A 174 -18.09 1.75 1.19
CA GLN A 174 -19.29 2.03 1.97
C GLN A 174 -19.21 3.42 2.63
N ARG A 175 -20.33 4.15 2.60
CA ARG A 175 -20.38 5.55 3.07
C ARG A 175 -20.00 5.68 4.54
N GLU A 176 -20.39 4.70 5.35
CA GLU A 176 -20.13 4.65 6.79
C GLU A 176 -18.63 4.48 7.07
N LEU A 177 -17.94 3.60 6.32
CA LEU A 177 -16.48 3.41 6.44
C LEU A 177 -15.73 4.69 6.05
N VAL A 178 -16.10 5.30 4.91
CA VAL A 178 -15.50 6.56 4.48
C VAL A 178 -15.71 7.66 5.51
N ARG A 179 -16.92 7.79 6.06
CA ARG A 179 -17.20 8.79 7.10
C ARG A 179 -16.43 8.48 8.39
N GLY A 180 -16.44 7.23 8.86
CA GLY A 180 -15.75 6.82 10.07
C GLY A 180 -14.26 7.10 10.05
N CYS A 181 -13.60 6.90 8.89
CA CYS A 181 -12.18 7.13 8.73
C CYS A 181 -11.85 8.61 8.45
N TYR A 182 -12.43 9.19 7.41
CA TYR A 182 -11.95 10.46 6.85
C TYR A 182 -12.49 11.71 7.51
N ARG A 183 -13.45 11.62 8.42
CA ARG A 183 -13.87 12.75 9.27
C ARG A 183 -12.93 13.01 10.45
N THR A 184 -11.90 12.20 10.65
CA THR A 184 -11.05 12.25 11.83
C THR A 184 -9.81 13.10 11.61
N SER A 185 -9.48 13.93 12.61
CA SER A 185 -8.24 14.71 12.65
C SER A 185 -6.99 13.83 12.53
N ARG A 186 -7.07 12.59 13.06
CA ARG A 186 -6.00 11.61 13.01
C ARG A 186 -5.64 11.26 11.58
N VAL A 187 -6.62 10.96 10.72
CA VAL A 187 -6.40 10.57 9.34
C VAL A 187 -5.83 11.74 8.52
N LEU A 188 -6.38 12.95 8.67
CA LEU A 188 -5.81 14.12 7.99
C LEU A 188 -4.34 14.37 8.38
N ARG A 189 -4.03 14.32 9.67
CA ARG A 189 -2.64 14.51 10.14
C ARG A 189 -1.72 13.41 9.64
N GLY A 190 -2.18 12.15 9.61
CA GLY A 190 -1.45 11.02 9.05
C GLY A 190 -1.12 11.22 7.56
N MET A 191 -2.12 11.60 6.77
CA MET A 191 -1.96 11.86 5.33
C MET A 191 -0.98 13.01 5.05
N VAL A 192 -1.11 14.12 5.75
CA VAL A 192 -0.22 15.28 5.59
C VAL A 192 1.22 14.92 5.99
N LEU A 193 1.38 14.16 7.06
CA LEU A 193 2.69 13.71 7.53
C LEU A 193 3.33 12.72 6.53
N GLU A 194 2.59 11.74 6.04
CA GLU A 194 3.09 10.76 5.06
C GLU A 194 3.48 11.44 3.74
N ASN A 195 2.64 12.36 3.25
CA ASN A 195 2.96 13.16 2.06
C ASN A 195 4.24 13.99 2.24
N ALA A 196 4.41 14.63 3.39
CA ALA A 196 5.62 15.40 3.68
C ALA A 196 6.89 14.53 3.74
N ARG A 197 6.75 13.24 4.04
CA ARG A 197 7.85 12.27 4.13
C ARG A 197 8.11 11.52 2.83
N TYR A 198 7.25 11.64 1.81
CA TYR A 198 7.31 10.87 0.56
C TYR A 198 8.73 10.77 -0.03
N HIS A 199 9.37 11.91 -0.30
CA HIS A 199 10.73 11.91 -0.89
C HIS A 199 11.80 11.37 0.06
N ALA A 200 11.62 11.52 1.37
CA ALA A 200 12.55 10.96 2.34
C ALA A 200 12.44 9.43 2.40
N VAL A 201 11.22 8.89 2.33
CA VAL A 201 10.97 7.44 2.25
C VAL A 201 11.54 6.86 0.97
N ALA A 202 11.35 7.55 -0.16
CA ALA A 202 11.93 7.14 -1.44
C ALA A 202 13.47 7.14 -1.40
N ALA A 203 14.08 8.19 -0.84
CA ALA A 203 15.54 8.28 -0.72
C ALA A 203 16.11 7.18 0.21
N GLU A 204 15.44 6.88 1.31
CA GLU A 204 15.79 5.78 2.20
C GLU A 204 15.74 4.43 1.48
N LEU A 205 14.67 4.18 0.69
CA LEU A 205 14.58 2.96 -0.10
C LEU A 205 15.74 2.83 -1.09
N LEU A 206 16.17 3.92 -1.73
CA LEU A 206 17.34 3.89 -2.62
C LEU A 206 18.64 3.52 -1.87
N CYS A 207 18.77 3.86 -0.58
CA CYS A 207 19.85 3.38 0.26
C CYS A 207 19.72 1.88 0.51
N LEU A 208 18.53 1.42 0.90
CA LEU A 208 18.27 -0.01 1.13
C LEU A 208 18.52 -0.86 -0.13
N ARG A 209 18.24 -0.33 -1.33
CA ARG A 209 18.55 -1.01 -2.59
C ARG A 209 20.03 -1.28 -2.79
N ARG A 210 20.90 -0.40 -2.28
CA ARG A 210 22.37 -0.55 -2.38
C ARG A 210 22.94 -1.50 -1.33
N GLU A 211 22.29 -1.57 -0.16
CA GLU A 211 22.81 -2.29 1.00
C GLU A 211 22.26 -3.72 1.09
N PHE A 212 21.01 -3.93 0.65
CA PHE A 212 20.31 -5.20 0.82
C PHE A 212 19.80 -5.74 -0.51
N ALA A 213 20.18 -6.98 -0.83
CA ALA A 213 19.65 -7.70 -1.99
C ALA A 213 18.15 -7.98 -1.79
N LEU A 214 17.40 -8.05 -2.89
CA LEU A 214 16.02 -8.54 -2.86
C LEU A 214 16.00 -10.05 -2.61
N SER A 215 14.98 -10.53 -1.87
CA SER A 215 14.72 -11.96 -1.72
C SER A 215 14.54 -12.65 -3.07
N ALA A 216 14.84 -13.95 -3.13
CA ALA A 216 14.73 -14.76 -4.36
C ALA A 216 13.28 -15.07 -4.78
N GLY A 217 12.27 -14.63 -4.01
CA GLY A 217 10.86 -14.90 -4.25
C GLY A 217 10.32 -14.27 -5.54
N ARG A 218 9.08 -14.64 -5.88
CA ARG A 218 8.37 -14.09 -7.04
C ARG A 218 8.23 -12.56 -6.92
N ARG A 219 8.56 -11.84 -8.00
CA ARG A 219 8.47 -10.39 -8.08
C ARG A 219 7.60 -9.97 -9.24
N VAL A 220 6.64 -9.09 -9.00
CA VAL A 220 5.72 -8.57 -10.02
C VAL A 220 5.54 -7.07 -9.86
N VAL A 221 5.53 -6.36 -10.97
CA VAL A 221 5.07 -4.97 -11.06
C VAL A 221 3.83 -4.97 -11.96
N LEU A 222 2.70 -4.57 -11.40
CA LEU A 222 1.42 -4.39 -12.08
C LEU A 222 1.15 -2.90 -12.26
N ALA A 223 1.01 -2.44 -13.49
CA ALA A 223 0.73 -1.04 -13.80
C ALA A 223 -0.69 -0.82 -14.31
N GLY A 224 -1.29 0.32 -13.99
CA GLY A 224 -2.51 0.82 -14.61
C GLY A 224 -2.21 1.46 -15.96
N GLY A 225 -2.89 1.00 -17.03
CA GLY A 225 -2.65 1.47 -18.41
C GLY A 225 -3.12 2.89 -18.67
N ALA A 226 -4.14 3.37 -17.95
CA ALA A 226 -4.68 4.72 -18.12
C ALA A 226 -3.74 5.84 -17.64
N GLY A 227 -2.67 5.51 -16.92
CA GLY A 227 -1.62 6.48 -16.53
C GLY A 227 -0.82 7.06 -17.71
N GLY A 228 -0.98 6.49 -18.91
CA GLY A 228 -0.32 6.89 -20.14
C GLY A 228 1.06 6.28 -20.33
N ALA A 229 1.59 6.39 -21.55
CA ALA A 229 2.79 5.69 -21.98
C ALA A 229 4.03 5.99 -21.11
N ARG A 230 4.18 7.23 -20.65
CA ARG A 230 5.32 7.61 -19.77
C ARG A 230 5.25 6.90 -18.42
N TRP A 231 4.07 6.77 -17.85
CA TRP A 231 3.87 6.08 -16.58
C TRP A 231 4.14 4.58 -16.74
N VAL A 232 3.57 3.97 -17.78
CA VAL A 232 3.79 2.56 -18.10
C VAL A 232 5.29 2.27 -18.30
N ALA A 233 6.01 3.13 -19.04
CA ALA A 233 7.46 2.97 -19.23
C ALA A 233 8.25 3.06 -17.91
N ARG A 234 7.86 3.95 -16.98
CA ARG A 234 8.47 4.01 -15.64
C ARG A 234 8.24 2.74 -14.84
N GLN A 235 7.03 2.16 -14.90
CA GLN A 235 6.71 0.90 -14.24
C GLN A 235 7.48 -0.28 -14.87
N GLN A 236 7.65 -0.29 -16.20
CA GLN A 236 8.50 -1.27 -16.89
C GLN A 236 9.96 -1.13 -16.47
N GLY A 237 10.49 0.11 -16.37
CA GLY A 237 11.82 0.37 -15.85
C GLY A 237 12.00 -0.13 -14.41
N LEU A 238 11.01 0.09 -13.56
CA LEU A 238 11.00 -0.45 -12.19
C LEU A 238 11.03 -1.98 -12.20
N ALA A 239 10.21 -2.63 -13.04
CA ALA A 239 10.20 -4.08 -13.17
C ALA A 239 11.58 -4.62 -13.61
N GLY A 240 12.18 -4.00 -14.61
CA GLY A 240 13.55 -4.34 -15.06
C GLY A 240 14.59 -4.19 -13.94
N ALA A 241 14.57 -3.06 -13.22
CA ALA A 241 15.50 -2.80 -12.12
C ALA A 241 15.37 -3.80 -10.95
N LEU A 242 14.18 -4.36 -10.75
CA LEU A 242 13.91 -5.34 -9.69
C LEU A 242 14.00 -6.80 -10.16
N GLY A 243 14.23 -7.05 -11.45
CA GLY A 243 14.13 -8.38 -12.05
C GLY A 243 12.75 -8.99 -11.83
N ALA A 244 11.71 -8.17 -11.94
CA ALA A 244 10.32 -8.53 -11.72
C ALA A 244 9.60 -8.76 -13.05
N ALA A 245 8.60 -9.65 -13.06
CA ALA A 245 7.65 -9.73 -14.16
C ALA A 245 6.84 -8.42 -14.25
N PHE A 246 6.64 -7.91 -15.45
CA PHE A 246 5.78 -6.76 -15.70
C PHE A 246 4.41 -7.20 -16.18
N LEU A 247 3.35 -6.68 -15.57
CA LEU A 247 1.97 -6.88 -15.97
C LEU A 247 1.29 -5.53 -16.19
N LEU A 248 0.41 -5.46 -17.17
CA LEU A 248 -0.40 -4.29 -17.46
C LEU A 248 -1.88 -4.60 -17.21
N ALA A 249 -2.55 -3.73 -16.48
CA ALA A 249 -4.00 -3.67 -16.37
C ALA A 249 -4.51 -2.61 -17.35
N GLU A 250 -4.79 -3.03 -18.58
CA GLU A 250 -5.29 -2.13 -19.62
C GLU A 250 -6.57 -1.42 -19.16
N GLY A 251 -6.65 -0.12 -19.41
CA GLY A 251 -7.80 0.69 -19.03
C GLY A 251 -7.94 1.01 -17.54
N ALA A 252 -7.15 0.40 -16.64
CA ALA A 252 -7.19 0.74 -15.22
C ALA A 252 -6.44 2.04 -14.92
N GLY A 253 -6.98 2.85 -14.00
CA GLY A 253 -6.32 4.03 -13.45
C GLY A 253 -5.29 3.67 -12.38
N HIS A 254 -4.91 4.67 -11.57
CA HIS A 254 -3.96 4.48 -10.47
C HIS A 254 -4.44 3.48 -9.41
N LEU A 255 -5.75 3.38 -9.18
CA LEU A 255 -6.35 2.45 -8.21
C LEU A 255 -6.66 1.11 -8.88
N VAL A 256 -5.64 0.41 -9.38
CA VAL A 256 -5.75 -0.83 -10.15
C VAL A 256 -6.55 -1.90 -9.40
N MET A 257 -6.40 -1.99 -8.07
CA MET A 257 -7.15 -2.95 -7.24
C MET A 257 -8.65 -2.68 -7.22
N LEU A 258 -9.08 -1.45 -7.58
CA LEU A 258 -10.50 -1.08 -7.69
C LEU A 258 -11.02 -1.16 -9.12
N ASP A 259 -10.17 -0.90 -10.12
CA ASP A 259 -10.56 -0.90 -11.53
C ASP A 259 -10.41 -2.26 -12.20
N ALA A 260 -9.41 -3.05 -11.78
CA ALA A 260 -9.09 -4.36 -12.33
C ALA A 260 -8.76 -5.38 -11.21
N PRO A 261 -9.72 -5.70 -10.30
CA PRO A 261 -9.46 -6.58 -9.16
C PRO A 261 -9.02 -7.98 -9.57
N ALA A 262 -9.57 -8.55 -10.64
CA ALA A 262 -9.16 -9.87 -11.13
C ALA A 262 -7.70 -9.86 -11.62
N ARG A 263 -7.28 -8.83 -12.35
CA ARG A 263 -5.90 -8.68 -12.80
C ARG A 263 -4.94 -8.46 -11.63
N THR A 264 -5.41 -7.76 -10.59
CA THR A 264 -4.65 -7.58 -9.35
C THR A 264 -4.48 -8.89 -8.60
N ALA A 265 -5.54 -9.69 -8.49
CA ALA A 265 -5.48 -11.01 -7.85
C ALA A 265 -4.54 -11.95 -8.61
N GLU A 266 -4.60 -11.99 -9.95
CA GLU A 266 -3.67 -12.75 -10.81
C GLU A 266 -2.21 -12.33 -10.61
N ALA A 267 -1.94 -11.04 -10.50
CA ALA A 267 -0.60 -10.53 -10.21
C ALA A 267 -0.07 -11.03 -8.86
N ILE A 268 -0.94 -11.16 -7.86
CA ILE A 268 -0.60 -11.61 -6.52
C ILE A 268 -0.44 -13.13 -6.47
N SER A 269 -1.41 -13.86 -7.01
CA SER A 269 -1.45 -15.31 -7.03
C SER A 269 -1.91 -15.80 -8.41
N PRO A 270 -0.98 -16.20 -9.28
CA PRO A 270 -1.38 -16.79 -10.54
C PRO A 270 -2.18 -18.06 -10.25
N THR A 271 -3.45 -18.07 -10.62
CA THR A 271 -4.27 -19.26 -10.58
C THR A 271 -3.64 -20.27 -11.54
N PRO A 272 -3.37 -21.51 -11.11
CA PRO A 272 -3.02 -22.56 -12.06
C PRO A 272 -4.17 -22.67 -13.08
N PRO A 273 -3.90 -22.90 -14.38
CA PRO A 273 -4.94 -23.11 -15.36
C PRO A 273 -5.88 -24.22 -14.83
N LEU A 274 -7.18 -23.95 -14.89
CA LEU A 274 -8.18 -24.98 -14.57
C LEU A 274 -7.82 -26.25 -15.36
N PRO A 275 -7.80 -27.44 -14.73
CA PRO A 275 -7.56 -28.65 -15.45
C PRO A 275 -8.59 -28.72 -16.60
N GLU A 276 -8.11 -28.88 -17.83
CA GLU A 276 -8.98 -29.07 -18.99
C GLU A 276 -9.95 -30.20 -18.64
N THR A 277 -11.24 -29.86 -18.51
CA THR A 277 -12.26 -30.85 -18.42
C THR A 277 -12.19 -31.68 -19.71
N ARG A 278 -11.55 -32.84 -19.65
CA ARG A 278 -11.60 -33.80 -20.74
C ARG A 278 -13.07 -34.04 -20.99
N ARG A 279 -13.60 -33.45 -22.06
CA ARG A 279 -14.89 -33.87 -22.62
C ARG A 279 -14.69 -35.31 -23.09
N GLY A 280 -15.23 -36.25 -22.31
CA GLY A 280 -15.38 -37.62 -22.71
C GLY A 280 -16.53 -37.77 -23.72
#